data_b6f4984e8fba977b388fa24c921d308c
#
_entry.id   b6f4984e8fba977b388fa24c921d308c
#
_cell.length_a   1.000
_cell.length_b   1.000
_cell.length_c   1.000
_cell.angle_alpha   90.00
_cell.angle_beta   90.00
_cell.angle_gamma   90.00
#
_symmetry.space_group_name_H-M   'P 1'
#
loop_
_entity.id
_entity.type
_entity.pdbx_description
1 polymer ?
#
loop_
_entity_poly.entity_id
_entity_poly.type
_entity_poly.pdbx_seq_one_letter_code
_entity_poly.pdbx_strand_id
1 'polypeptide(L)'
;MAQCLSSYICNSNITNDIQGDCENPMFAGIEEAGVIINYSDIESYTRDPNNPHIINNIVLAQGAQAYKFINQRNNPFTGTNTTVNVGDYRNDFTATVAGFIPLDGAEPAKEIITPMANGRFVVILQNQWHHTDSNNTVDNEFQIYGIDKGLRVSTLTQTRYENNDYWLVELQETNIPRSSTFYVNSSSVEGACNDILTLLEGKEGE
;
A
#
# COMPACT_ATOMS: atom_id res chain seq x y z
N MET A 1 35.41 -16.99 -21.25
CA MET A 1 35.09 -15.55 -21.19
C MET A 1 33.82 -15.42 -20.37
N ALA A 2 33.92 -14.78 -19.20
CA ALA A 2 32.76 -14.51 -18.37
C ALA A 2 31.86 -13.48 -19.09
N GLN A 3 30.63 -13.84 -19.36
CA GLN A 3 29.65 -12.95 -19.97
C GLN A 3 29.13 -11.98 -18.89
N CYS A 4 29.80 -10.85 -18.71
CA CYS A 4 29.40 -9.80 -17.78
C CYS A 4 28.02 -9.18 -18.12
N LEU A 5 27.51 -9.39 -19.33
CA LEU A 5 26.24 -8.82 -19.79
C LEU A 5 25.01 -9.70 -19.52
N SER A 6 25.21 -10.98 -19.16
CA SER A 6 24.09 -11.89 -18.88
C SER A 6 23.39 -11.63 -17.53
N SER A 7 24.03 -10.88 -16.65
CA SER A 7 23.47 -10.55 -15.32
C SER A 7 22.38 -9.46 -15.34
N TYR A 8 22.14 -8.82 -16.46
CA TYR A 8 21.13 -7.77 -16.62
C TYR A 8 19.82 -8.24 -17.28
N ILE A 9 19.73 -9.52 -17.64
CA ILE A 9 18.48 -10.08 -18.14
C ILE A 9 17.57 -10.29 -16.93
N CYS A 10 16.52 -9.47 -16.82
CA CYS A 10 15.48 -9.66 -15.81
C CYS A 10 14.89 -11.07 -15.95
N ASN A 11 14.78 -11.80 -14.86
CA ASN A 11 14.14 -13.11 -14.88
C ASN A 11 12.67 -12.94 -15.31
N SER A 12 12.33 -13.38 -16.50
CA SER A 12 11.01 -13.28 -17.09
C SER A 12 10.24 -14.61 -17.03
N ASN A 13 10.81 -15.62 -16.37
CA ASN A 13 10.22 -16.93 -16.28
C ASN A 13 9.43 -17.09 -14.99
N ILE A 14 8.25 -17.70 -15.12
CA ILE A 14 7.48 -18.22 -13.99
C ILE A 14 8.23 -19.43 -13.42
N THR A 15 8.45 -19.42 -12.10
CA THR A 15 9.24 -20.45 -11.40
C THR A 15 8.37 -21.36 -10.54
N ASN A 16 7.08 -21.04 -10.34
CA ASN A 16 6.15 -21.83 -9.57
C ASN A 16 4.87 -22.10 -10.37
N ASP A 17 4.17 -23.15 -10.01
CA ASP A 17 2.87 -23.50 -10.58
C ASP A 17 1.84 -22.40 -10.26
N ILE A 18 0.93 -22.19 -11.22
CA ILE A 18 -0.22 -21.30 -11.03
C ILE A 18 -1.43 -22.18 -10.72
N GLN A 19 -1.74 -22.36 -9.45
CA GLN A 19 -2.88 -23.17 -9.02
C GLN A 19 -3.57 -22.52 -7.82
N GLY A 20 -4.88 -22.70 -7.73
CA GLY A 20 -5.67 -22.29 -6.56
C GLY A 20 -5.64 -23.37 -5.50
N ASP A 21 -5.73 -22.94 -4.25
CA ASP A 21 -5.96 -23.84 -3.13
C ASP A 21 -7.48 -24.08 -2.98
N CYS A 22 -7.91 -25.33 -3.25
CA CYS A 22 -9.33 -25.70 -3.16
C CYS A 22 -9.81 -25.85 -1.70
N GLU A 23 -8.90 -26.11 -0.77
CA GLU A 23 -9.21 -26.25 0.65
C GLU A 23 -9.30 -24.88 1.34
N ASN A 24 -8.56 -23.87 0.83
CA ASN A 24 -8.56 -22.51 1.34
C ASN A 24 -8.75 -21.52 0.17
N PRO A 25 -9.94 -21.45 -0.43
CA PRO A 25 -10.17 -20.60 -1.60
C PRO A 25 -10.00 -19.11 -1.25
N MET A 26 -9.28 -18.40 -2.12
CA MET A 26 -9.09 -16.97 -1.99
C MET A 26 -10.43 -16.23 -2.12
N PHE A 27 -10.71 -15.33 -1.19
CA PHE A 27 -11.82 -14.40 -1.29
C PHE A 27 -11.28 -12.95 -1.32
N ALA A 28 -11.98 -12.10 -2.06
CA ALA A 28 -11.60 -10.70 -2.21
C ALA A 28 -12.13 -9.87 -1.04
N GLY A 29 -11.32 -8.91 -0.60
CA GLY A 29 -11.74 -7.90 0.39
C GLY A 29 -10.54 -7.22 1.03
N ILE A 30 -10.78 -5.97 1.41
CA ILE A 30 -9.87 -5.15 2.20
C ILE A 30 -10.64 -4.75 3.45
N GLU A 31 -9.99 -4.71 4.59
CA GLU A 31 -10.57 -4.26 5.84
C GLU A 31 -10.92 -2.76 5.79
N GLU A 32 -11.86 -2.33 6.63
CA GLU A 32 -12.35 -0.94 6.67
C GLU A 32 -11.27 0.06 7.07
N ALA A 33 -10.29 -0.39 7.84
CA ALA A 33 -9.23 0.45 8.37
C ALA A 33 -7.92 0.24 7.60
N GLY A 34 -7.42 1.32 7.03
CA GLY A 34 -6.07 1.44 6.49
C GLY A 34 -5.28 2.50 7.25
N VAL A 35 -4.03 2.64 6.89
CA VAL A 35 -3.11 3.65 7.43
C VAL A 35 -2.55 4.46 6.28
N ILE A 36 -2.53 5.78 6.42
CA ILE A 36 -1.91 6.70 5.47
C ILE A 36 -0.77 7.44 6.16
N ILE A 37 0.36 7.54 5.48
CA ILE A 37 1.59 8.18 5.95
C ILE A 37 1.99 9.23 4.93
N ASN A 38 2.38 10.42 5.36
CA ASN A 38 3.02 11.35 4.45
C ASN A 38 4.37 10.77 4.00
N TYR A 39 4.62 10.75 2.72
CA TYR A 39 5.85 10.18 2.17
C TYR A 39 7.13 10.87 2.71
N SER A 40 7.04 12.17 2.99
CA SER A 40 8.13 12.96 3.58
C SER A 40 8.47 12.59 5.02
N ASP A 41 7.53 11.96 5.72
CA ASP A 41 7.66 11.62 7.13
C ASP A 41 8.32 10.25 7.34
N ILE A 42 8.60 9.53 6.25
CA ILE A 42 9.34 8.27 6.28
C ILE A 42 10.84 8.59 6.24
N GLU A 43 11.54 8.29 7.33
CA GLU A 43 12.99 8.42 7.42
C GLU A 43 13.70 7.31 6.67
N SER A 44 13.24 6.07 6.86
CA SER A 44 13.80 4.89 6.19
C SER A 44 12.82 3.72 6.20
N TYR A 45 13.08 2.76 5.32
CA TYR A 45 12.40 1.46 5.34
C TYR A 45 13.38 0.35 4.95
N THR A 46 13.12 -0.86 5.42
CA THR A 46 13.97 -2.02 5.14
C THR A 46 13.21 -3.03 4.30
N ARG A 47 13.79 -3.38 3.15
CA ARG A 47 13.30 -4.47 2.29
C ARG A 47 14.00 -5.78 2.65
N ASP A 48 13.28 -6.89 2.50
CA ASP A 48 13.88 -8.21 2.60
C ASP A 48 14.90 -8.41 1.45
N PRO A 49 16.14 -8.83 1.76
CA PRO A 49 17.17 -9.01 0.74
C PRO A 49 16.89 -10.16 -0.23
N ASN A 50 16.06 -11.13 0.16
CA ASN A 50 15.72 -12.30 -0.65
C ASN A 50 14.42 -12.09 -1.44
N ASN A 51 13.51 -11.25 -0.92
CA ASN A 51 12.24 -10.95 -1.57
C ASN A 51 11.98 -9.45 -1.60
N PRO A 52 12.22 -8.75 -2.72
CA PRO A 52 12.05 -7.30 -2.82
C PRO A 52 10.58 -6.84 -2.73
N HIS A 53 9.62 -7.75 -2.71
CA HIS A 53 8.20 -7.46 -2.47
C HIS A 53 7.84 -7.36 -0.99
N ILE A 54 8.77 -7.64 -0.08
CA ILE A 54 8.56 -7.59 1.36
C ILE A 54 9.25 -6.37 1.96
N ILE A 55 8.53 -5.65 2.81
CA ILE A 55 9.03 -4.61 3.71
C ILE A 55 8.96 -5.17 5.12
N ASN A 56 10.08 -5.19 5.82
CA ASN A 56 10.18 -5.71 7.18
C ASN A 56 10.08 -4.61 8.25
N ASN A 57 10.35 -3.37 7.88
CA ASN A 57 10.31 -2.25 8.82
C ASN A 57 10.13 -0.91 8.08
N ILE A 58 9.39 -0.01 8.71
CA ILE A 58 9.24 1.39 8.29
C ILE A 58 9.54 2.26 9.51
N VAL A 59 10.45 3.20 9.36
CA VAL A 59 10.85 4.14 10.42
C VAL A 59 10.40 5.53 10.04
N LEU A 60 9.63 6.17 10.90
CA LEU A 60 9.20 7.56 10.73
C LEU A 60 10.24 8.54 11.28
N ALA A 61 10.28 9.72 10.73
CA ALA A 61 11.07 10.83 11.23
C ALA A 61 10.61 11.24 12.65
N GLN A 62 11.49 11.88 13.40
CA GLN A 62 11.17 12.32 14.76
C GLN A 62 9.98 13.31 14.74
N GLY A 63 8.98 13.06 15.59
CA GLY A 63 7.74 13.84 15.68
C GLY A 63 6.72 13.60 14.55
N ALA A 64 7.02 12.68 13.64
CA ALA A 64 6.08 12.25 12.61
C ALA A 64 5.18 11.10 13.09
N GLN A 65 3.98 11.02 12.53
CA GLN A 65 3.02 9.96 12.80
C GLN A 65 2.26 9.56 11.54
N ALA A 66 1.72 8.36 11.54
CA ALA A 66 0.77 7.90 10.54
C ALA A 66 -0.66 8.25 10.96
N TYR A 67 -1.58 8.23 10.02
CA TYR A 67 -2.98 8.56 10.23
C TYR A 67 -3.87 7.41 9.80
N LYS A 68 -4.99 7.22 10.50
CA LYS A 68 -6.00 6.24 10.10
C LYS A 68 -6.72 6.70 8.84
N PHE A 69 -6.87 5.80 7.89
CA PHE A 69 -7.68 5.99 6.69
C PHE A 69 -8.82 4.97 6.72
N ILE A 70 -10.00 5.39 7.18
CA ILE A 70 -11.13 4.50 7.44
C ILE A 70 -12.16 4.67 6.32
N ASN A 71 -12.59 3.54 5.74
CA ASN A 71 -13.61 3.45 4.71
C ASN A 71 -14.72 2.51 5.15
N GLN A 72 -15.72 3.04 5.85
CA GLN A 72 -16.87 2.27 6.33
C GLN A 72 -17.90 2.06 5.20
N ARG A 73 -17.68 1.03 4.39
CA ARG A 73 -18.57 0.58 3.31
C ARG A 73 -18.63 -0.94 3.30
N ASN A 74 -19.67 -1.50 2.67
CA ASN A 74 -19.79 -2.96 2.49
C ASN A 74 -18.58 -3.57 1.73
N ASN A 75 -17.95 -2.78 0.84
CA ASN A 75 -16.72 -3.13 0.16
C ASN A 75 -15.75 -1.95 0.32
N PRO A 76 -14.98 -1.90 1.41
CA PRO A 76 -14.00 -0.86 1.66
C PRO A 76 -12.95 -0.80 0.54
N PHE A 77 -12.47 0.40 0.24
CA PHE A 77 -11.41 0.64 -0.76
C PHE A 77 -11.68 0.06 -2.15
N THR A 78 -12.94 -0.09 -2.54
CA THR A 78 -13.33 -0.55 -3.89
C THR A 78 -12.72 0.35 -4.97
N GLY A 79 -12.06 -0.25 -5.96
CA GLY A 79 -11.32 0.45 -7.00
C GLY A 79 -9.80 0.41 -6.78
N THR A 80 -9.34 0.00 -5.60
CA THR A 80 -7.92 -0.27 -5.36
C THR A 80 -7.44 -1.39 -6.26
N ASN A 81 -6.36 -1.14 -7.01
CA ASN A 81 -5.83 -2.11 -7.95
C ASN A 81 -4.34 -1.88 -8.25
N THR A 82 -3.73 -2.87 -8.87
CA THR A 82 -2.41 -2.75 -9.50
C THR A 82 -2.50 -3.25 -10.92
N THR A 83 -2.07 -2.45 -11.88
CA THR A 83 -2.10 -2.77 -13.31
C THR A 83 -0.70 -2.74 -13.90
N VAL A 84 -0.47 -3.60 -14.90
CA VAL A 84 0.76 -3.56 -15.70
C VAL A 84 0.56 -2.60 -16.88
N ASN A 85 1.55 -1.74 -17.10
CA ASN A 85 1.63 -0.89 -18.28
C ASN A 85 2.65 -1.50 -19.25
N VAL A 86 2.19 -1.85 -20.43
CA VAL A 86 3.05 -2.41 -21.47
C VAL A 86 3.71 -1.24 -22.22
N GLY A 87 5.03 -1.14 -22.12
CA GLY A 87 5.82 -0.12 -22.80
C GLY A 87 6.74 -0.71 -23.85
N ASP A 88 7.17 0.11 -24.79
CA ASP A 88 8.04 -0.30 -25.90
C ASP A 88 9.43 -0.80 -25.43
N TYR A 89 9.92 -0.30 -24.32
CA TYR A 89 11.25 -0.64 -23.81
C TYR A 89 11.21 -1.51 -22.55
N ARG A 90 10.20 -1.34 -21.72
CA ARG A 90 10.00 -2.13 -20.50
C ARG A 90 8.55 -2.01 -20.06
N ASN A 91 8.08 -3.02 -19.35
CA ASN A 91 6.83 -2.96 -18.64
C ASN A 91 7.07 -2.37 -17.24
N ASP A 92 6.12 -1.60 -16.78
CA ASP A 92 6.06 -1.09 -15.41
C ASP A 92 4.66 -1.29 -14.83
N PHE A 93 4.48 -0.91 -13.58
CA PHE A 93 3.20 -1.05 -12.91
C PHE A 93 2.67 0.32 -12.49
N THR A 94 1.35 0.39 -12.37
CA THR A 94 0.62 1.47 -11.75
C THR A 94 -0.19 0.89 -10.61
N ALA A 95 0.00 1.43 -9.43
CA ALA A 95 -0.78 1.10 -8.25
C ALA A 95 -1.75 2.23 -7.94
N THR A 96 -3.01 1.89 -7.69
CA THR A 96 -4.08 2.84 -7.37
C THR A 96 -4.72 2.42 -6.06
N VAL A 97 -4.89 3.37 -5.14
CA VAL A 97 -5.69 3.23 -3.93
C VAL A 97 -6.90 4.13 -4.05
N ALA A 98 -8.08 3.53 -4.02
CA ALA A 98 -9.35 4.25 -4.07
C ALA A 98 -10.02 4.24 -2.70
N GLY A 99 -10.61 5.36 -2.32
CA GLY A 99 -11.32 5.49 -1.06
C GLY A 99 -12.26 6.69 -1.06
N PHE A 100 -12.81 6.99 0.09
CA PHE A 100 -13.61 8.19 0.27
C PHE A 100 -13.33 8.83 1.63
N ILE A 101 -13.56 10.13 1.71
CA ILE A 101 -13.39 10.93 2.92
C ILE A 101 -14.77 11.45 3.32
N PRO A 102 -15.35 10.95 4.43
CA PRO A 102 -16.69 11.32 4.89
C PRO A 102 -16.65 12.60 5.74
N LEU A 103 -15.87 13.60 5.31
CA LEU A 103 -15.65 14.83 6.05
C LEU A 103 -15.85 16.02 5.12
N ASP A 104 -16.64 17.00 5.58
CA ASP A 104 -16.82 18.27 4.91
C ASP A 104 -16.66 19.43 5.92
N GLY A 105 -16.27 20.58 5.44
CA GLY A 105 -16.10 21.78 6.26
C GLY A 105 -14.73 22.44 6.11
N ALA A 106 -14.55 23.58 6.76
CA ALA A 106 -13.35 24.41 6.63
C ALA A 106 -12.09 23.75 7.22
N GLU A 107 -12.22 23.06 8.35
CA GLU A 107 -11.11 22.35 9.00
C GLU A 107 -10.66 21.14 8.20
N PRO A 108 -11.55 20.18 7.84
CA PRO A 108 -11.18 19.08 6.96
C PRO A 108 -10.61 19.54 5.61
N ALA A 109 -11.15 20.61 5.02
CA ALA A 109 -10.63 21.15 3.77
C ALA A 109 -9.19 21.62 3.90
N LYS A 110 -8.83 22.27 5.02
CA LYS A 110 -7.48 22.75 5.29
C LYS A 110 -6.52 21.63 5.68
N GLU A 111 -6.96 20.70 6.53
CA GLU A 111 -6.07 19.74 7.20
C GLU A 111 -5.95 18.40 6.43
N ILE A 112 -6.94 18.07 5.60
CA ILE A 112 -6.98 16.79 4.89
C ILE A 112 -7.02 17.00 3.38
N ILE A 113 -8.04 17.70 2.84
CA ILE A 113 -8.30 17.77 1.41
C ILE A 113 -7.20 18.54 0.67
N THR A 114 -6.83 19.72 1.16
CA THR A 114 -5.77 20.54 0.53
C THR A 114 -4.40 19.88 0.60
N PRO A 115 -3.94 19.32 1.73
CA PRO A 115 -2.72 18.55 1.79
C PRO A 115 -2.76 17.31 0.89
N MET A 116 -3.90 16.60 0.85
CA MET A 116 -4.04 15.42 0.00
C MET A 116 -3.92 15.75 -1.48
N ALA A 117 -4.48 16.87 -1.93
CA ALA A 117 -4.38 17.31 -3.32
C ALA A 117 -2.94 17.60 -3.77
N ASN A 118 -2.05 17.97 -2.86
CA ASN A 118 -0.69 18.42 -3.17
C ASN A 118 0.41 17.49 -2.66
N GLY A 119 0.06 16.54 -1.79
CA GLY A 119 1.00 15.67 -1.09
C GLY A 119 1.45 14.44 -1.87
N ARG A 120 2.26 13.67 -1.19
CA ARG A 120 2.64 12.29 -1.54
C ARG A 120 2.43 11.42 -0.31
N PHE A 121 1.92 10.22 -0.53
CA PHE A 121 1.49 9.35 0.57
C PHE A 121 1.96 7.92 0.37
N VAL A 122 2.09 7.21 1.47
CA VAL A 122 2.14 5.76 1.53
C VAL A 122 0.88 5.28 2.22
N VAL A 123 0.23 4.27 1.67
CA VAL A 123 -0.98 3.69 2.24
C VAL A 123 -0.74 2.21 2.51
N ILE A 124 -1.11 1.77 3.71
CA ILE A 124 -1.07 0.38 4.14
C ILE A 124 -2.51 -0.08 4.33
N LEU A 125 -2.90 -1.13 3.63
CA LEU A 125 -4.24 -1.72 3.70
C LEU A 125 -4.14 -3.16 4.18
N GLN A 126 -5.07 -3.58 5.04
CA GLN A 126 -5.17 -4.95 5.52
C GLN A 126 -6.11 -5.74 4.61
N ASN A 127 -5.64 -6.87 4.11
CA ASN A 127 -6.44 -7.80 3.32
C ASN A 127 -7.33 -8.66 4.24
N GLN A 128 -8.55 -8.96 3.81
CA GLN A 128 -9.44 -9.88 4.53
C GLN A 128 -9.02 -11.34 4.40
N TRP A 129 -8.42 -11.71 3.28
CA TRP A 129 -7.91 -13.06 3.05
C TRP A 129 -6.43 -13.14 3.36
N HIS A 130 -6.05 -14.12 4.18
CA HIS A 130 -4.69 -14.38 4.58
C HIS A 130 -4.21 -15.72 4.03
N HIS A 131 -3.05 -15.71 3.39
CA HIS A 131 -2.35 -16.92 2.99
C HIS A 131 -1.25 -17.22 4.00
N THR A 132 -1.19 -18.44 4.47
CA THR A 132 -0.10 -18.90 5.32
C THR A 132 0.82 -19.78 4.51
N ASP A 133 2.08 -19.42 4.43
CA ASP A 133 3.11 -20.19 3.73
C ASP A 133 3.45 -21.51 4.47
N SER A 134 4.30 -22.34 3.85
CA SER A 134 4.76 -23.61 4.44
C SER A 134 5.53 -23.45 5.76
N ASN A 135 5.98 -22.25 6.11
CA ASN A 135 6.66 -21.92 7.33
C ASN A 135 5.73 -21.30 8.40
N ASN A 136 4.43 -21.33 8.17
CA ASN A 136 3.39 -20.72 9.00
C ASN A 136 3.53 -19.21 9.13
N THR A 137 4.05 -18.55 8.08
CA THR A 137 4.16 -17.09 7.98
C THR A 137 3.04 -16.57 7.08
N VAL A 138 2.33 -15.55 7.55
CA VAL A 138 1.37 -14.80 6.72
C VAL A 138 2.12 -13.68 6.02
N ASP A 139 2.18 -13.69 4.71
CA ASP A 139 2.98 -12.79 3.90
C ASP A 139 2.16 -11.79 3.08
N ASN A 140 0.83 -11.85 3.15
CA ASN A 140 -0.08 -11.02 2.36
C ASN A 140 -1.13 -10.25 3.18
N GLU A 141 -1.01 -10.18 4.51
CA GLU A 141 -2.00 -9.52 5.35
C GLU A 141 -2.01 -8.01 5.11
N PHE A 142 -0.86 -7.36 5.11
CA PHE A 142 -0.74 -5.91 4.93
C PHE A 142 -0.08 -5.58 3.61
N GLN A 143 -0.85 -4.97 2.70
CA GLN A 143 -0.32 -4.50 1.42
C GLN A 143 0.01 -3.02 1.49
N ILE A 144 1.22 -2.67 1.00
CA ILE A 144 1.74 -1.30 0.98
C ILE A 144 1.66 -0.74 -0.43
N TYR A 145 1.16 0.47 -0.53
CA TYR A 145 1.09 1.25 -1.76
C TYR A 145 1.86 2.55 -1.60
N GLY A 146 2.62 2.95 -2.61
CA GLY A 146 3.32 4.23 -2.60
C GLY A 146 4.71 4.23 -1.98
N ILE A 147 5.27 3.08 -1.59
CA ILE A 147 6.57 3.04 -0.89
C ILE A 147 7.76 3.40 -1.79
N ASP A 148 7.65 3.22 -3.10
CA ASP A 148 8.76 3.49 -4.03
C ASP A 148 8.87 4.98 -4.41
N LYS A 149 7.75 5.66 -4.71
CA LYS A 149 7.75 7.06 -5.19
C LYS A 149 6.73 7.96 -4.50
N GLY A 150 5.86 7.38 -3.70
CA GLY A 150 4.71 8.05 -3.08
C GLY A 150 3.51 8.14 -4.02
N LEU A 151 2.36 7.73 -3.50
CA LEU A 151 1.07 7.94 -4.14
C LEU A 151 0.76 9.43 -4.25
N ARG A 152 0.22 9.84 -5.38
CA ARG A 152 -0.31 11.18 -5.61
C ARG A 152 -1.76 11.12 -5.98
N VAL A 153 -2.48 12.17 -5.71
CA VAL A 153 -3.88 12.28 -6.14
C VAL A 153 -3.96 12.19 -7.67
N SER A 154 -4.80 11.27 -8.16
CA SER A 154 -5.24 11.20 -9.55
C SER A 154 -6.67 11.71 -9.70
N THR A 155 -7.52 11.45 -8.69
CA THR A 155 -8.90 11.92 -8.63
C THR A 155 -9.21 12.38 -7.21
N LEU A 156 -9.81 13.56 -7.08
CA LEU A 156 -10.33 14.08 -5.82
C LEU A 156 -11.59 14.88 -6.13
N THR A 157 -12.75 14.27 -5.93
CA THR A 157 -14.04 14.82 -6.38
C THR A 157 -15.07 14.73 -5.28
N GLN A 158 -15.80 15.82 -5.04
CA GLN A 158 -16.97 15.86 -4.19
C GLN A 158 -18.21 16.08 -5.06
N THR A 159 -19.20 15.19 -4.93
CA THR A 159 -20.47 15.31 -5.65
C THR A 159 -21.62 15.35 -4.64
N ARG A 160 -22.27 16.50 -4.53
CA ARG A 160 -23.25 16.81 -3.47
C ARG A 160 -24.45 15.85 -3.39
N TYR A 161 -24.85 15.23 -4.48
CA TYR A 161 -26.04 14.37 -4.51
C TYR A 161 -25.74 12.89 -4.78
N GLU A 162 -24.64 12.58 -5.43
CA GLU A 162 -24.36 11.20 -5.88
C GLU A 162 -23.60 10.37 -4.83
N ASN A 163 -22.76 11.01 -4.02
CA ASN A 163 -21.86 10.32 -3.08
C ASN A 163 -22.12 10.73 -1.62
N ASN A 164 -23.37 11.07 -1.26
CA ASN A 164 -23.71 11.53 0.08
C ASN A 164 -22.81 12.65 0.60
N ASP A 165 -22.39 13.57 -0.27
CA ASP A 165 -21.46 14.67 0.00
C ASP A 165 -20.02 14.25 0.36
N TYR A 166 -19.66 12.97 0.22
CA TYR A 166 -18.30 12.49 0.48
C TYR A 166 -17.35 12.85 -0.66
N TRP A 167 -16.09 13.07 -0.30
CA TRP A 167 -15.02 13.17 -1.28
C TRP A 167 -14.60 11.77 -1.73
N LEU A 168 -14.68 11.52 -3.03
CA LEU A 168 -14.04 10.37 -3.63
C LEU A 168 -12.58 10.71 -3.88
N VAL A 169 -11.68 9.83 -3.47
CA VAL A 169 -10.24 9.98 -3.66
C VAL A 169 -9.67 8.77 -4.36
N GLU A 170 -8.84 9.01 -5.36
CA GLU A 170 -7.95 8.02 -5.94
C GLU A 170 -6.52 8.54 -5.85
N LEU A 171 -5.68 7.76 -5.20
CA LEU A 171 -4.25 8.00 -5.08
C LEU A 171 -3.52 7.02 -5.98
N GLN A 172 -2.57 7.50 -6.76
CA GLN A 172 -1.90 6.69 -7.77
C GLN A 172 -0.38 6.84 -7.72
N GLU A 173 0.33 5.74 -7.88
CA GLU A 173 1.76 5.67 -8.12
C GLU A 173 2.01 4.99 -9.46
N THR A 174 2.71 5.65 -10.36
CA THR A 174 2.94 5.18 -11.74
C THR A 174 4.41 4.87 -12.00
N ASN A 175 4.67 4.05 -13.03
CA ASN A 175 6.03 3.67 -13.45
C ASN A 175 6.83 3.02 -12.32
N ILE A 176 6.20 2.16 -11.52
CA ILE A 176 6.85 1.40 -10.47
C ILE A 176 7.40 0.07 -10.99
N PRO A 177 8.53 -0.40 -10.47
CA PRO A 177 9.18 -1.59 -11.00
C PRO A 177 8.57 -2.91 -10.50
N ARG A 178 7.65 -2.85 -9.52
CA ARG A 178 7.08 -4.03 -8.82
C ARG A 178 5.57 -3.99 -8.83
N SER A 179 4.96 -5.16 -8.91
CA SER A 179 3.49 -5.30 -8.92
C SER A 179 2.85 -4.99 -7.58
N SER A 180 3.41 -5.52 -6.49
CA SER A 180 2.84 -5.41 -5.14
C SER A 180 3.96 -5.42 -4.11
N THR A 181 3.74 -4.76 -2.98
CA THR A 181 4.64 -4.77 -1.83
C THR A 181 3.83 -5.03 -0.57
N PHE A 182 4.35 -5.88 0.30
CA PHE A 182 3.67 -6.31 1.52
C PHE A 182 4.52 -5.98 2.74
N TYR A 183 3.86 -5.68 3.86
CA TYR A 183 4.52 -5.55 5.14
C TYR A 183 4.48 -6.89 5.85
N VAL A 184 5.63 -7.44 6.16
CA VAL A 184 5.76 -8.72 6.85
C VAL A 184 6.73 -8.55 8.00
N ASN A 185 6.25 -8.71 9.23
CA ASN A 185 7.12 -8.81 10.39
C ASN A 185 7.59 -10.27 10.54
N SER A 186 8.89 -10.45 10.71
CA SER A 186 9.52 -11.77 10.85
C SER A 186 9.06 -12.56 12.07
N SER A 187 8.34 -11.93 13.00
CA SER A 187 7.96 -12.55 14.27
C SER A 187 6.56 -13.17 14.27
N SER A 188 5.56 -12.50 13.68
CA SER A 188 4.17 -12.96 13.59
C SER A 188 3.26 -11.92 12.95
N VAL A 189 2.03 -12.31 12.60
CA VAL A 189 0.92 -11.41 12.23
C VAL A 189 0.66 -10.36 13.34
N GLU A 190 0.66 -10.78 14.60
CA GLU A 190 0.49 -9.90 15.75
C GLU A 190 1.63 -8.86 15.84
N GLY A 191 2.87 -9.26 15.50
CA GLY A 191 4.01 -8.37 15.41
C GLY A 191 3.82 -7.30 14.33
N ALA A 192 3.38 -7.68 13.13
CA ALA A 192 3.09 -6.74 12.05
C ALA A 192 1.97 -5.74 12.43
N CYS A 193 0.93 -6.21 13.10
CA CYS A 193 -0.16 -5.37 13.61
C CYS A 193 0.35 -4.36 14.65
N ASN A 194 1.18 -4.80 15.60
CA ASN A 194 1.78 -3.93 16.62
C ASN A 194 2.71 -2.88 16.03
N ASP A 195 3.49 -3.23 15.00
CA ASP A 195 4.34 -2.27 14.30
C ASP A 195 3.50 -1.17 13.63
N ILE A 196 2.39 -1.55 12.97
CA ILE A 196 1.49 -0.58 12.35
C ILE A 196 0.81 0.30 13.40
N LEU A 197 0.42 -0.23 14.55
CA LEU A 197 -0.10 0.55 15.66
C LEU A 197 0.96 1.55 16.19
N THR A 198 2.21 1.15 16.28
CA THR A 198 3.32 2.03 16.66
C THR A 198 3.51 3.18 15.67
N LEU A 199 3.31 2.94 14.36
CA LEU A 199 3.32 4.03 13.37
C LEU A 199 2.21 5.05 13.61
N LEU A 200 1.04 4.61 14.08
CA LEU A 200 -0.09 5.49 14.41
C LEU A 200 0.13 6.31 15.69
N GLU A 201 0.86 5.75 16.66
CA GLU A 201 1.22 6.48 17.88
C GLU A 201 2.28 7.54 17.63
N GLY A 202 3.07 7.34 16.56
CA GLY A 202 4.16 8.25 16.20
C GLY A 202 5.42 8.04 17.05
N LYS A 203 6.51 8.61 16.58
CA LYS A 203 7.78 8.62 17.31
C LYS A 203 7.74 9.79 18.29
N GLU A 204 7.49 9.53 19.58
CA GLU A 204 7.59 10.55 20.63
C GLU A 204 8.97 11.21 20.57
N GLY A 205 8.98 12.55 20.63
CA GLY A 205 10.22 13.29 20.70
C GLY A 205 10.88 13.09 22.08
N GLU A 206 12.08 12.51 22.11
CA GLU A 206 12.97 12.59 23.26
C GLU A 206 13.49 14.01 23.43
#